data_8cacac38439876f5cf8febd005ab80c3
#
_entry.id   8cacac38439876f5cf8febd005ab80c3
#
_cell.length_a   1.000
_cell.length_b   1.000
_cell.length_c   1.000
_cell.angle_alpha   90.00
_cell.angle_beta   90.00
_cell.angle_gamma   90.00
#
_symmetry.space_group_name_H-M   'P 1'
#
loop_
_entity.id
_entity.type
_entity.pdbx_description
1 polymer ?
#
loop_
_entity_poly.entity_id
_entity_poly.type
_entity_poly.pdbx_seq_one_letter_code
_entity_poly.pdbx_strand_id
1 'polypeptide(L)'
;KGQVVTGFYRINSNTIIDTDNCGIQSEKINAVLQTMRSLFKKYGNAGVFRHLLIKHAFVTGEVMVVWIVRQKKFAHREEMVQELVQRMPEIKSVVLNLNTREDNVILGKQEEVLYGESFITDEINGLKFHISAKSFYQVNPVQTEVLYGKAMEFAGMTGKERVIDAYCGTGTIGIIASRNARDVIGVELNRDAIRDA
;
A
#
# COMPACT_ATOMS: atom_id res chain seq x y z
N LYS A 1 -14.86 13.48 25.49
CA LYS A 1 -14.21 13.18 24.18
C LYS A 1 -13.37 11.94 24.40
N GLY A 2 -13.63 10.84 23.68
CA GLY A 2 -12.90 9.59 23.82
C GLY A 2 -11.43 9.73 23.40
N GLN A 3 -10.58 8.88 23.94
CA GLN A 3 -9.17 8.80 23.55
C GLN A 3 -9.09 8.26 22.11
N VAL A 4 -8.25 8.86 21.26
CA VAL A 4 -7.94 8.31 19.93
C VAL A 4 -7.04 7.09 20.12
N VAL A 5 -7.53 5.94 19.65
CA VAL A 5 -6.82 4.65 19.70
C VAL A 5 -6.54 4.23 18.27
N THR A 6 -5.30 3.85 17.99
CA THR A 6 -4.88 3.27 16.69
C THR A 6 -4.06 2.03 16.95
N GLY A 7 -4.25 0.99 16.15
CA GLY A 7 -3.53 -0.27 16.34
C GLY A 7 -4.17 -1.43 15.58
N PHE A 8 -3.98 -2.62 16.10
CA PHE A 8 -4.46 -3.86 15.50
C PHE A 8 -5.60 -4.46 16.33
N TYR A 9 -6.49 -5.17 15.66
CA TYR A 9 -7.54 -5.90 16.36
C TYR A 9 -6.96 -7.07 17.17
N ARG A 10 -7.44 -7.20 18.41
CA ARG A 10 -7.22 -8.40 19.20
C ARG A 10 -7.84 -9.59 18.47
N ILE A 11 -7.16 -10.73 18.47
CA ILE A 11 -7.65 -11.98 17.85
C ILE A 11 -9.07 -12.28 18.33
N ASN A 12 -9.96 -12.61 17.39
CA ASN A 12 -11.39 -12.92 17.62
C ASN A 12 -12.15 -11.82 18.37
N SER A 13 -11.84 -10.56 18.13
CA SER A 13 -12.44 -9.42 18.83
C SER A 13 -12.48 -8.18 17.94
N ASN A 14 -13.41 -7.26 18.24
CA ASN A 14 -13.45 -5.92 17.66
C ASN A 14 -12.69 -4.87 18.51
N THR A 15 -11.96 -5.32 19.53
CA THR A 15 -11.18 -4.44 20.40
C THR A 15 -9.84 -4.12 19.73
N ILE A 16 -9.51 -2.84 19.63
CA ILE A 16 -8.22 -2.38 19.11
C ILE A 16 -7.21 -2.37 20.27
N ILE A 17 -6.08 -3.02 20.06
CA ILE A 17 -4.90 -2.91 20.94
C ILE A 17 -4.17 -1.66 20.49
N ASP A 18 -4.11 -0.65 21.36
CA ASP A 18 -3.40 0.59 21.05
C ASP A 18 -1.91 0.32 20.81
N THR A 19 -1.43 0.73 19.66
CA THR A 19 -0.06 0.44 19.21
C THR A 19 0.57 1.73 18.71
N ASP A 20 1.60 2.17 19.40
CA ASP A 20 2.35 3.38 19.05
C ASP A 20 3.42 3.11 18.02
N ASN A 21 4.03 1.93 18.09
CA ASN A 21 5.13 1.52 17.26
C ASN A 21 5.04 0.01 17.01
N CYS A 22 5.20 -0.39 15.78
CA CYS A 22 5.23 -1.79 15.39
C CYS A 22 6.63 -2.16 14.90
N GLY A 23 7.32 -3.06 15.61
CA GLY A 23 8.70 -3.44 15.34
C GLY A 23 8.93 -4.18 14.02
N ILE A 24 7.85 -4.67 13.37
CA ILE A 24 7.94 -5.31 12.04
C ILE A 24 7.59 -4.36 10.89
N GLN A 25 7.17 -3.13 11.18
CA GLN A 25 6.92 -2.08 10.18
C GLN A 25 8.14 -1.18 10.04
N SER A 26 8.29 -0.54 8.87
CA SER A 26 9.35 0.46 8.68
C SER A 26 9.13 1.67 9.60
N GLU A 27 10.23 2.35 9.97
CA GLU A 27 10.18 3.57 10.77
C GLU A 27 9.30 4.66 10.13
N LYS A 28 9.30 4.75 8.79
CA LYS A 28 8.44 5.69 8.06
C LYS A 28 6.96 5.40 8.27
N ILE A 29 6.54 4.13 8.22
CA ILE A 29 5.14 3.75 8.49
C ILE A 29 4.75 4.12 9.91
N ASN A 30 5.61 3.86 10.90
CA ASN A 30 5.39 4.26 12.28
C ASN A 30 5.29 5.79 12.44
N ALA A 31 6.15 6.55 11.76
CA ALA A 31 6.13 8.01 11.78
C ALA A 31 4.83 8.58 11.17
N VAL A 32 4.35 8.01 10.06
CA VAL A 32 3.04 8.37 9.48
C VAL A 32 1.91 8.12 10.47
N LEU A 33 1.91 6.94 11.12
CA LEU A 33 0.91 6.61 12.13
C LEU A 33 0.88 7.65 13.26
N GLN A 34 2.04 8.04 13.79
CA GLN A 34 2.14 9.04 14.86
C GLN A 34 1.65 10.41 14.38
N THR A 35 2.00 10.81 13.17
CA THR A 35 1.50 12.06 12.57
C THR A 35 -0.01 12.03 12.46
N MET A 36 -0.60 10.95 11.93
CA MET A 36 -2.05 10.80 11.84
C MET A 36 -2.73 10.82 13.21
N ARG A 37 -2.16 10.18 14.25
CA ARG A 37 -2.68 10.27 15.62
C ARG A 37 -2.73 11.71 16.12
N SER A 38 -1.70 12.51 15.83
CA SER A 38 -1.67 13.92 16.20
C SER A 38 -2.74 14.73 15.47
N LEU A 39 -2.96 14.46 14.18
CA LEU A 39 -4.00 15.09 13.39
C LEU A 39 -5.40 14.74 13.90
N PHE A 40 -5.65 13.47 14.23
CA PHE A 40 -6.92 13.06 14.82
C PHE A 40 -7.21 13.76 16.16
N LYS A 41 -6.18 13.94 17.00
CA LYS A 41 -6.31 14.70 18.26
C LYS A 41 -6.64 16.18 18.00
N LYS A 42 -5.97 16.78 17.01
CA LYS A 42 -6.14 18.19 16.63
C LYS A 42 -7.52 18.46 16.03
N TYR A 43 -7.94 17.66 15.05
CA TYR A 43 -9.14 17.90 14.24
C TYR A 43 -10.38 17.13 14.70
N GLY A 44 -10.22 16.11 15.55
CA GLY A 44 -11.35 15.42 16.19
C GLY A 44 -12.11 14.45 15.29
N ASN A 45 -11.57 14.05 14.12
CA ASN A 45 -12.27 13.27 13.09
C ASN A 45 -12.02 11.75 13.15
N ALA A 46 -11.43 11.23 14.21
CA ALA A 46 -11.07 9.80 14.28
C ALA A 46 -12.28 8.86 14.05
N GLY A 47 -13.48 9.24 14.47
CA GLY A 47 -14.70 8.45 14.31
C GLY A 47 -15.17 8.27 12.86
N VAL A 48 -14.66 9.05 11.91
CA VAL A 48 -14.94 8.91 10.48
C VAL A 48 -14.10 7.78 9.85
N PHE A 49 -12.93 7.54 10.41
CA PHE A 49 -11.98 6.55 9.90
C PHE A 49 -12.32 5.15 10.39
N ARG A 50 -12.26 4.18 9.48
CA ARG A 50 -12.31 2.76 9.77
C ARG A 50 -10.93 2.16 9.91
N HIS A 51 -10.09 2.43 8.89
CA HIS A 51 -8.72 1.94 8.82
C HIS A 51 -7.80 3.01 8.25
N LEU A 52 -6.54 2.83 8.48
CA LEU A 52 -5.44 3.56 7.87
C LEU A 52 -4.54 2.51 7.21
N LEU A 53 -4.40 2.55 5.88
CA LEU A 53 -3.45 1.72 5.15
C LEU A 53 -2.29 2.59 4.71
N ILE A 54 -1.08 2.20 5.06
CA ILE A 54 0.15 2.93 4.72
C ILE A 54 1.02 1.99 3.91
N LYS A 55 1.48 2.45 2.75
CA LYS A 55 2.44 1.75 1.91
C LYS A 55 3.72 2.55 1.83
N HIS A 56 4.84 1.87 1.95
CA HIS A 56 6.17 2.45 1.84
C HIS A 56 6.95 1.76 0.73
N ALA A 57 7.36 2.51 -0.25
CA ALA A 57 8.29 2.12 -1.30
C ALA A 57 9.71 2.24 -0.75
N PHE A 58 10.41 1.12 -0.64
CA PHE A 58 11.67 1.06 0.11
C PHE A 58 12.84 1.71 -0.64
N VAL A 59 12.92 1.54 -1.96
CA VAL A 59 14.01 2.06 -2.78
C VAL A 59 13.84 3.54 -3.04
N THR A 60 12.65 3.96 -3.45
CA THR A 60 12.38 5.38 -3.75
C THR A 60 12.11 6.21 -2.50
N GLY A 61 11.71 5.56 -1.41
CA GLY A 61 11.32 6.20 -0.16
C GLY A 61 9.94 6.84 -0.19
N GLU A 62 9.17 6.68 -1.27
CA GLU A 62 7.82 7.21 -1.41
C GLU A 62 6.84 6.53 -0.46
N VAL A 63 5.87 7.30 0.01
CA VAL A 63 4.83 6.82 0.91
C VAL A 63 3.45 7.13 0.35
N MET A 64 2.56 6.14 0.40
CA MET A 64 1.13 6.31 0.18
C MET A 64 0.38 6.16 1.48
N VAL A 65 -0.59 7.04 1.72
CA VAL A 65 -1.51 6.97 2.86
C VAL A 65 -2.93 6.83 2.35
N VAL A 66 -3.58 5.73 2.66
CA VAL A 66 -4.97 5.47 2.27
C VAL A 66 -5.87 5.64 3.49
N TRP A 67 -6.78 6.59 3.41
CA TRP A 67 -7.80 6.86 4.41
C TRP A 67 -9.05 6.05 4.12
N ILE A 68 -9.27 4.97 4.83
CA ILE A 68 -10.49 4.17 4.70
C ILE A 68 -11.55 4.76 5.63
N VAL A 69 -12.57 5.38 5.04
CA VAL A 69 -13.55 6.20 5.75
C VAL A 69 -14.98 5.72 5.52
N ARG A 70 -15.87 6.05 6.46
CA ARG A 70 -17.31 5.76 6.38
C ARG A 70 -18.08 6.79 5.56
N GLN A 71 -17.53 7.99 5.38
CA GLN A 71 -18.13 9.09 4.62
C GLN A 71 -17.03 9.93 3.94
N LYS A 72 -17.29 10.37 2.70
CA LYS A 72 -16.32 11.15 1.90
C LYS A 72 -16.08 12.56 2.43
N LYS A 73 -17.16 13.20 2.90
CA LYS A 73 -17.13 14.59 3.36
C LYS A 73 -17.09 14.63 4.88
N PHE A 74 -16.08 15.28 5.43
CA PHE A 74 -15.95 15.54 6.87
C PHE A 74 -15.16 16.83 7.09
N ALA A 75 -15.30 17.40 8.28
CA ALA A 75 -14.67 18.68 8.61
C ALA A 75 -13.13 18.58 8.54
N HIS A 76 -12.49 19.64 8.08
CA HIS A 76 -11.02 19.76 8.05
C HIS A 76 -10.30 18.69 7.21
N ARG A 77 -10.96 18.10 6.21
CA ARG A 77 -10.36 17.07 5.36
C ARG A 77 -9.14 17.60 4.60
N GLU A 78 -9.31 18.74 3.97
CA GLU A 78 -8.29 19.41 3.16
C GLU A 78 -7.12 19.90 4.02
N GLU A 79 -7.40 20.48 5.17
CA GLU A 79 -6.38 20.95 6.11
C GLU A 79 -5.57 19.77 6.68
N MET A 80 -6.23 18.64 6.96
CA MET A 80 -5.54 17.42 7.40
C MET A 80 -4.59 16.89 6.34
N VAL A 81 -5.00 16.89 5.05
CA VAL A 81 -4.12 16.47 3.93
C VAL A 81 -2.93 17.41 3.83
N GLN A 82 -3.16 18.72 3.81
CA GLN A 82 -2.09 19.72 3.69
C GLN A 82 -1.08 19.60 4.84
N GLU A 83 -1.56 19.50 6.06
CA GLU A 83 -0.68 19.38 7.23
C GLU A 83 0.08 18.04 7.23
N LEU A 84 -0.56 16.94 6.80
CA LEU A 84 0.08 15.64 6.69
C LEU A 84 1.27 15.67 5.72
N VAL A 85 1.05 16.16 4.50
CA VAL A 85 2.09 16.21 3.47
C VAL A 85 3.18 17.25 3.77
N GLN A 86 2.83 18.34 4.45
CA GLN A 86 3.80 19.32 4.89
C GLN A 86 4.75 18.77 5.95
N ARG A 87 4.24 17.96 6.89
CA ARG A 87 5.05 17.32 7.94
C ARG A 87 5.87 16.14 7.42
N MET A 88 5.42 15.51 6.34
CA MET A 88 6.00 14.28 5.80
C MET A 88 6.14 14.38 4.27
N PRO A 89 7.18 15.05 3.77
CA PRO A 89 7.39 15.32 2.33
C PRO A 89 7.57 14.06 1.46
N GLU A 90 7.90 12.93 2.08
CA GLU A 90 7.98 11.62 1.43
C GLU A 90 6.61 11.05 1.04
N ILE A 91 5.51 11.59 1.55
CA ILE A 91 4.17 11.22 1.12
C ILE A 91 3.93 11.78 -0.28
N LYS A 92 3.80 10.88 -1.26
CA LYS A 92 3.54 11.20 -2.67
C LYS A 92 2.10 10.93 -3.07
N SER A 93 1.35 10.21 -2.24
CA SER A 93 -0.04 9.85 -2.50
C SER A 93 -0.85 9.85 -1.22
N VAL A 94 -1.99 10.55 -1.23
CA VAL A 94 -3.04 10.41 -0.21
C VAL A 94 -4.34 10.05 -0.93
N VAL A 95 -4.87 8.88 -0.63
CA VAL A 95 -6.08 8.35 -1.25
C VAL A 95 -7.17 8.18 -0.19
N LEU A 96 -8.37 8.67 -0.48
CA LEU A 96 -9.55 8.36 0.31
C LEU A 96 -10.26 7.15 -0.31
N ASN A 97 -10.51 6.14 0.48
CA ASN A 97 -11.28 4.97 0.09
C ASN A 97 -12.57 4.91 0.93
N LEU A 98 -13.72 4.98 0.25
CA LEU A 98 -15.02 4.91 0.90
C LEU A 98 -15.40 3.45 1.17
N ASN A 99 -15.52 3.10 2.44
CA ASN A 99 -15.98 1.79 2.86
C ASN A 99 -17.01 1.89 3.99
N THR A 100 -18.27 1.71 3.65
CA THR A 100 -19.42 1.70 4.58
C THR A 100 -19.81 0.30 5.05
N ARG A 101 -19.06 -0.74 4.64
CA ARG A 101 -19.33 -2.13 5.01
C ARG A 101 -19.06 -2.38 6.49
N GLU A 102 -19.71 -3.39 7.05
CA GLU A 102 -19.52 -3.80 8.45
C GLU A 102 -18.76 -5.13 8.59
N ASP A 103 -18.35 -5.70 7.46
CA ASP A 103 -17.55 -6.92 7.41
C ASP A 103 -16.03 -6.65 7.48
N ASN A 104 -15.23 -7.71 7.34
CA ASN A 104 -13.77 -7.67 7.45
C ASN A 104 -13.07 -7.13 6.19
N VAL A 105 -13.81 -6.75 5.14
CA VAL A 105 -13.21 -6.16 3.93
C VAL A 105 -12.73 -4.75 4.25
N ILE A 106 -11.44 -4.51 4.08
CA ILE A 106 -10.79 -3.23 4.41
C ILE A 106 -11.08 -2.17 3.35
N LEU A 107 -10.85 -2.50 2.07
CA LEU A 107 -10.98 -1.54 0.98
C LEU A 107 -12.37 -1.61 0.34
N GLY A 108 -13.00 -0.45 0.20
CA GLY A 108 -14.24 -0.28 -0.57
C GLY A 108 -13.97 -0.14 -2.07
N LYS A 109 -15.06 0.00 -2.83
CA LYS A 109 -14.99 0.09 -4.29
C LYS A 109 -14.65 1.50 -4.81
N GLN A 110 -14.97 2.53 -4.03
CA GLN A 110 -14.82 3.94 -4.47
C GLN A 110 -13.59 4.56 -3.84
N GLU A 111 -12.78 5.20 -4.69
CA GLU A 111 -11.57 5.92 -4.31
C GLU A 111 -11.60 7.35 -4.84
N GLU A 112 -10.90 8.23 -4.14
CA GLU A 112 -10.67 9.62 -4.49
C GLU A 112 -9.24 9.98 -4.12
N VAL A 113 -8.46 10.49 -5.08
CA VAL A 113 -7.11 10.99 -4.80
C VAL A 113 -7.24 12.36 -4.16
N LEU A 114 -6.75 12.50 -2.94
CA LEU A 114 -6.76 13.76 -2.19
C LEU A 114 -5.46 14.57 -2.39
N TYR A 115 -4.35 13.88 -2.68
CA TYR A 115 -3.06 14.50 -2.95
C TYR A 115 -2.18 13.57 -3.78
N GLY A 116 -1.44 14.17 -4.73
CA GLY A 116 -0.48 13.47 -5.59
C GLY A 116 -1.14 12.51 -6.58
N GLU A 117 -0.48 11.39 -6.83
CA GLU A 117 -0.93 10.37 -7.76
C GLU A 117 -1.75 9.27 -7.08
N SER A 118 -2.46 8.45 -7.86
CA SER A 118 -3.17 7.26 -7.34
C SER A 118 -2.26 6.10 -6.96
N PHE A 119 -0.95 6.25 -7.16
CA PHE A 119 0.08 5.25 -6.90
C PHE A 119 1.34 5.88 -6.33
N ILE A 120 2.21 5.06 -5.79
CA ILE A 120 3.63 5.35 -5.53
C ILE A 120 4.48 4.44 -6.37
N THR A 121 5.74 4.81 -6.59
CA THR A 121 6.69 4.04 -7.38
C THR A 121 7.73 3.41 -6.48
N ASP A 122 7.99 2.10 -6.66
CA ASP A 122 9.15 1.43 -6.06
C ASP A 122 9.98 0.73 -7.12
N GLU A 123 11.11 0.17 -6.73
CA GLU A 123 12.04 -0.49 -7.63
C GLU A 123 12.43 -1.87 -7.07
N ILE A 124 12.40 -2.89 -7.93
CA ILE A 124 12.90 -4.24 -7.65
C ILE A 124 13.79 -4.65 -8.83
N ASN A 125 15.01 -5.08 -8.54
CA ASN A 125 15.99 -5.50 -9.55
C ASN A 125 16.19 -4.46 -10.69
N GLY A 126 16.15 -3.16 -10.37
CA GLY A 126 16.31 -2.07 -11.34
C GLY A 126 15.11 -1.87 -12.27
N LEU A 127 13.93 -2.41 -11.92
CA LEU A 127 12.66 -2.19 -12.62
C LEU A 127 11.70 -1.42 -11.74
N LYS A 128 11.03 -0.41 -12.30
CA LYS A 128 10.06 0.42 -11.58
C LYS A 128 8.68 -0.20 -11.65
N PHE A 129 8.00 -0.17 -10.50
CA PHE A 129 6.63 -0.68 -10.34
C PHE A 129 5.75 0.38 -9.72
N HIS A 130 4.53 0.54 -10.26
CA HIS A 130 3.50 1.36 -9.65
C HIS A 130 2.75 0.54 -8.61
N ILE A 131 2.54 1.13 -7.44
CA ILE A 131 1.87 0.51 -6.30
C ILE A 131 0.64 1.33 -5.96
N SER A 132 -0.54 0.89 -6.37
CA SER A 132 -1.81 1.52 -6.02
C SER A 132 -2.33 1.07 -4.64
N ALA A 133 -3.41 1.66 -4.17
CA ALA A 133 -4.02 1.30 -2.89
C ALA A 133 -4.44 -0.18 -2.84
N LYS A 134 -4.93 -0.73 -3.96
CA LYS A 134 -5.47 -2.10 -4.07
C LYS A 134 -4.46 -3.14 -4.53
N SER A 135 -3.35 -2.73 -5.15
CA SER A 135 -2.34 -3.67 -5.62
C SER A 135 -1.65 -4.37 -4.45
N PHE A 136 -1.43 -5.67 -4.60
CA PHE A 136 -0.54 -6.39 -3.71
C PHE A 136 0.92 -6.06 -4.08
N TYR A 137 1.72 -5.74 -3.10
CA TYR A 137 3.16 -5.56 -3.22
C TYR A 137 3.87 -6.21 -2.05
N GLN A 138 5.02 -6.84 -2.31
CA GLN A 138 5.75 -7.59 -1.29
C GLN A 138 6.26 -6.65 -0.19
N VAL A 139 5.93 -6.99 1.06
CA VAL A 139 6.25 -6.16 2.23
C VAL A 139 7.72 -6.23 2.67
N ASN A 140 8.47 -7.21 2.16
CA ASN A 140 9.91 -7.37 2.42
C ASN A 140 10.68 -7.34 1.11
N PRO A 141 10.99 -6.16 0.56
CA PRO A 141 11.62 -6.02 -0.76
C PRO A 141 13.02 -6.65 -0.82
N VAL A 142 13.79 -6.60 0.25
CA VAL A 142 15.13 -7.22 0.31
C VAL A 142 15.04 -8.73 0.08
N GLN A 143 14.12 -9.41 0.78
CA GLN A 143 13.94 -10.85 0.59
C GLN A 143 13.21 -11.16 -0.73
N THR A 144 12.41 -10.24 -1.23
CA THR A 144 11.75 -10.38 -2.54
C THR A 144 12.78 -10.45 -3.67
N GLU A 145 13.78 -9.59 -3.66
CA GLU A 145 14.86 -9.63 -4.66
C GLU A 145 15.65 -10.95 -4.58
N VAL A 146 15.97 -11.41 -3.38
CA VAL A 146 16.64 -12.70 -3.19
C VAL A 146 15.79 -13.85 -3.70
N LEU A 147 14.49 -13.87 -3.36
CA LEU A 147 13.56 -14.91 -3.78
C LEU A 147 13.41 -14.93 -5.30
N TYR A 148 13.19 -13.77 -5.92
CA TYR A 148 13.03 -13.67 -7.38
C TYR A 148 14.33 -13.99 -8.11
N GLY A 149 15.48 -13.56 -7.59
CA GLY A 149 16.78 -13.95 -8.11
C GLY A 149 16.98 -15.47 -8.13
N LYS A 150 16.62 -16.16 -7.02
CA LYS A 150 16.68 -17.61 -6.95
C LYS A 150 15.69 -18.29 -7.88
N ALA A 151 14.48 -17.75 -8.03
CA ALA A 151 13.50 -18.26 -8.98
C ALA A 151 14.03 -18.19 -10.43
N MET A 152 14.65 -17.06 -10.81
CA MET A 152 15.27 -16.92 -12.15
C MET A 152 16.45 -17.86 -12.35
N GLU A 153 17.30 -18.03 -11.34
CA GLU A 153 18.43 -18.98 -11.37
C GLU A 153 17.92 -20.41 -11.60
N PHE A 154 16.92 -20.86 -10.85
CA PHE A 154 16.37 -22.21 -10.98
C PHE A 154 15.60 -22.43 -12.30
N ALA A 155 14.95 -21.39 -12.81
CA ALA A 155 14.29 -21.45 -14.11
C ALA A 155 15.26 -21.68 -15.28
N GLY A 156 16.54 -21.30 -15.13
CA GLY A 156 17.60 -21.55 -16.10
C GLY A 156 17.29 -21.06 -17.52
N MET A 157 16.59 -19.92 -17.63
CA MET A 157 16.12 -19.39 -18.91
C MET A 157 17.26 -18.99 -19.82
N THR A 158 17.13 -19.30 -21.11
CA THR A 158 18.14 -19.10 -22.16
C THR A 158 17.75 -18.01 -23.17
N GLY A 159 16.62 -17.35 -22.98
CA GLY A 159 16.05 -16.37 -23.90
C GLY A 159 15.15 -16.98 -24.99
N LYS A 160 14.90 -18.29 -24.96
CA LYS A 160 14.05 -18.99 -25.92
C LYS A 160 12.70 -19.42 -25.37
N GLU A 161 12.56 -19.40 -24.08
CA GLU A 161 11.39 -19.89 -23.36
C GLU A 161 10.22 -18.90 -23.47
N ARG A 162 9.01 -19.47 -23.48
CA ARG A 162 7.78 -18.76 -23.18
C ARG A 162 7.41 -19.03 -21.72
N VAL A 163 7.29 -17.99 -20.93
CA VAL A 163 6.95 -18.05 -19.52
C VAL A 163 5.49 -17.67 -19.31
N ILE A 164 4.79 -18.40 -18.47
CA ILE A 164 3.44 -18.04 -17.99
C ILE A 164 3.57 -17.68 -16.51
N ASP A 165 3.26 -16.43 -16.19
CA ASP A 165 3.12 -15.93 -14.82
C ASP A 165 1.65 -16.03 -14.41
N ALA A 166 1.27 -17.17 -13.83
CA ALA A 166 -0.08 -17.43 -13.39
C ALA A 166 -0.34 -16.76 -12.03
N TYR A 167 -1.45 -16.03 -11.93
CA TYR A 167 -1.79 -15.17 -10.77
C TYR A 167 -0.77 -14.04 -10.59
N CYS A 168 -0.42 -13.37 -11.70
CA CYS A 168 0.72 -12.45 -11.75
C CYS A 168 0.56 -11.19 -10.89
N GLY A 169 -0.63 -10.84 -10.41
CA GLY A 169 -0.85 -9.59 -9.70
C GLY A 169 -0.46 -8.39 -10.57
N THR A 170 0.45 -7.57 -10.07
CA THR A 170 1.07 -6.44 -10.80
C THR A 170 2.20 -6.88 -11.74
N GLY A 171 2.33 -8.17 -12.03
CA GLY A 171 3.29 -8.71 -12.98
C GLY A 171 4.75 -8.72 -12.52
N THR A 172 5.03 -8.52 -11.23
CA THR A 172 6.37 -8.27 -10.72
C THR A 172 7.37 -9.37 -11.12
N ILE A 173 7.03 -10.64 -10.92
CA ILE A 173 7.94 -11.75 -11.25
C ILE A 173 8.01 -11.98 -12.76
N GLY A 174 6.89 -11.84 -13.47
CA GLY A 174 6.83 -11.97 -14.93
C GLY A 174 7.66 -10.90 -15.64
N ILE A 175 7.58 -9.64 -15.18
CA ILE A 175 8.36 -8.53 -15.73
C ILE A 175 9.87 -8.76 -15.49
N ILE A 176 10.26 -9.27 -14.31
CA ILE A 176 11.66 -9.63 -14.07
C ILE A 176 12.10 -10.78 -14.96
N ALA A 177 11.26 -11.81 -15.15
CA ALA A 177 11.53 -12.95 -16.02
C ALA A 177 11.69 -12.55 -17.50
N SER A 178 11.01 -11.49 -17.94
CA SER A 178 11.06 -11.03 -19.34
C SER A 178 12.46 -10.63 -19.83
N ARG A 179 13.38 -10.33 -18.90
CA ARG A 179 14.78 -10.04 -19.24
C ARG A 179 15.53 -11.24 -19.81
N ASN A 180 15.10 -12.46 -19.47
CA ASN A 180 15.76 -13.71 -19.85
C ASN A 180 14.83 -14.70 -20.53
N ALA A 181 13.62 -14.30 -20.90
CA ALA A 181 12.65 -15.10 -21.64
C ALA A 181 12.37 -14.50 -23.02
N ARG A 182 11.93 -15.32 -23.98
CA ARG A 182 11.47 -14.84 -25.29
C ARG A 182 10.15 -14.08 -25.18
N ASP A 183 9.20 -14.65 -24.42
CA ASP A 183 7.87 -14.12 -24.21
C ASP A 183 7.45 -14.37 -22.76
N VAL A 184 6.70 -13.44 -22.18
CA VAL A 184 6.05 -13.64 -20.89
C VAL A 184 4.55 -13.32 -21.03
N ILE A 185 3.71 -14.19 -20.49
CA ILE A 185 2.27 -14.04 -20.47
C ILE A 185 1.83 -13.99 -19.01
N GLY A 186 1.35 -12.83 -18.56
CA GLY A 186 0.72 -12.69 -17.25
C GLY A 186 -0.76 -13.07 -17.28
N VAL A 187 -1.23 -13.80 -16.27
CA VAL A 187 -2.63 -14.16 -16.09
C VAL A 187 -3.08 -13.73 -14.70
N GLU A 188 -4.04 -12.82 -14.65
CA GLU A 188 -4.59 -12.28 -13.40
C GLU A 188 -6.09 -12.03 -13.54
N LEU A 189 -6.85 -12.31 -12.49
CA LEU A 189 -8.30 -12.07 -12.43
C LEU A 189 -8.63 -10.64 -12.03
N ASN A 190 -7.78 -10.02 -11.20
CA ASN A 190 -7.99 -8.67 -10.70
C ASN A 190 -7.59 -7.64 -11.76
N ARG A 191 -8.61 -6.98 -12.34
CA ARG A 191 -8.40 -5.97 -13.39
C ARG A 191 -7.61 -4.74 -12.91
N ASP A 192 -7.71 -4.38 -11.62
CA ASP A 192 -6.98 -3.24 -11.08
C ASP A 192 -5.47 -3.58 -11.01
N ALA A 193 -5.11 -4.81 -10.61
CA ALA A 193 -3.73 -5.28 -10.62
C ALA A 193 -3.12 -5.32 -12.04
N ILE A 194 -3.91 -5.71 -13.06
CA ILE A 194 -3.46 -5.69 -14.47
C ILE A 194 -3.21 -4.27 -14.99
N ARG A 195 -3.90 -3.25 -14.48
CA ARG A 195 -3.64 -1.86 -14.86
C ARG A 195 -2.37 -1.30 -14.24
N ASP A 196 -1.98 -1.83 -13.09
CA ASP A 196 -0.76 -1.45 -12.38
C ASP A 196 0.48 -2.19 -12.96
N ALA A 197 0.26 -3.27 -13.74
CA ALA A 197 1.30 -4.03 -14.45
C ALA A 197 1.67 -3.37 -15.78
#